data_1200bba1da9717c04c7668e27f6b0b7b
#
_entry.id   1200bba1da9717c04c7668e27f6b0b7b
#
_cell.length_a   1.000
_cell.length_b   1.000
_cell.length_c   1.000
_cell.angle_alpha   90.00
_cell.angle_beta   90.00
_cell.angle_gamma   90.00
#
_symmetry.space_group_name_H-M   'P 1'
#
loop_
_entity.id
_entity.type
_entity.pdbx_description
1 polymer ?
#
loop_
_entity_poly.entity_id
_entity_poly.type
_entity_poly.pdbx_seq_one_letter_code
_entity_poly.pdbx_strand_id
1 'polypeptide(L)'
;MDIFEKALCFAIEKHSGQIRKMANTPYILHPVEVASIVGTMTDDKEILAAAVLHDTVEDTDTTLEEIRENFGRRVSLLVMTETENKREDRPEAETWEIRKEETLIILEHTKDIGVKMMWLGDKLSNMRSFAREYRKSGDALWQNLNQKDPARQAWYYTKIANCLSELKEYDAYREYVSLVKYVFENYVGGSDDEIYLRK
;
A
#
# COMPACT_ATOMS: atom_id res chain seq x y z
N MET A 1 5.27 -12.49 23.96
CA MET A 1 5.25 -11.74 22.69
C MET A 1 4.40 -10.52 22.87
N ASP A 2 4.85 -9.37 22.42
CA ASP A 2 4.00 -8.19 22.34
C ASP A 2 3.01 -8.30 21.16
N ILE A 3 2.13 -7.30 21.01
CA ILE A 3 1.08 -7.35 19.97
C ILE A 3 1.66 -7.39 18.54
N PHE A 4 2.76 -6.66 18.29
CA PHE A 4 3.43 -6.68 16.99
C PHE A 4 4.07 -8.02 16.68
N GLU A 5 4.79 -8.62 17.64
CA GLU A 5 5.41 -9.93 17.48
C GLU A 5 4.35 -11.02 17.20
N LYS A 6 3.20 -10.95 17.91
CA LYS A 6 2.06 -11.84 17.68
C LYS A 6 1.49 -11.65 16.26
N ALA A 7 1.31 -10.41 15.82
CA ALA A 7 0.81 -10.07 14.49
C ALA A 7 1.76 -10.56 13.38
N LEU A 8 3.07 -10.42 13.59
CA LEU A 8 4.07 -10.91 12.65
C LEU A 8 4.01 -12.44 12.49
N CYS A 9 3.92 -13.19 13.60
CA CYS A 9 3.77 -14.65 13.54
C CYS A 9 2.48 -15.04 12.80
N PHE A 10 1.38 -14.36 13.07
CA PHE A 10 0.11 -14.58 12.40
C PHE A 10 0.19 -14.31 10.88
N ALA A 11 0.79 -13.19 10.47
CA ALA A 11 0.97 -12.86 9.07
C ALA A 11 1.87 -13.89 8.34
N ILE A 12 2.94 -14.39 8.99
CA ILE A 12 3.80 -15.44 8.45
C ILE A 12 2.98 -16.71 8.18
N GLU A 13 2.14 -17.12 9.12
CA GLU A 13 1.29 -18.30 8.97
C GLU A 13 0.29 -18.12 7.82
N LYS A 14 -0.44 -17.00 7.81
CA LYS A 14 -1.50 -16.72 6.83
C LYS A 14 -0.98 -16.56 5.41
N HIS A 15 0.18 -15.94 5.21
CA HIS A 15 0.82 -15.78 3.90
C HIS A 15 1.75 -16.94 3.53
N SER A 16 1.72 -18.05 4.28
CA SER A 16 2.58 -19.21 4.01
C SER A 16 2.37 -19.75 2.60
N GLY A 17 3.46 -19.94 1.85
CA GLY A 17 3.43 -20.43 0.46
C GLY A 17 3.05 -19.40 -0.60
N GLN A 18 2.62 -18.20 -0.23
CA GLN A 18 2.34 -17.13 -1.21
C GLN A 18 3.64 -16.52 -1.76
N ILE A 19 3.61 -16.19 -3.05
CA ILE A 19 4.74 -15.61 -3.79
C ILE A 19 4.35 -14.26 -4.37
N ARG A 20 5.21 -13.26 -4.21
CA ARG A 20 5.04 -11.92 -4.77
C ARG A 20 5.29 -11.94 -6.29
N LYS A 21 4.27 -11.59 -7.09
CA LYS A 21 4.24 -11.76 -8.54
C LYS A 21 5.45 -11.14 -9.28
N MET A 22 5.85 -9.92 -8.95
CA MET A 22 6.95 -9.25 -9.65
C MET A 22 8.35 -9.68 -9.20
N ALA A 23 8.50 -10.12 -7.95
CA ALA A 23 9.81 -10.39 -7.36
C ALA A 23 10.15 -11.88 -7.27
N ASN A 24 9.15 -12.77 -7.44
CA ASN A 24 9.27 -14.21 -7.22
C ASN A 24 9.88 -14.57 -5.85
N THR A 25 9.53 -13.79 -4.82
CA THR A 25 9.99 -13.97 -3.44
C THR A 25 8.80 -14.29 -2.53
N PRO A 26 9.01 -14.86 -1.33
CA PRO A 26 7.94 -15.05 -0.35
C PRO A 26 7.16 -13.75 -0.11
N TYR A 27 5.82 -13.83 -0.17
CA TYR A 27 4.95 -12.67 -0.06
C TYR A 27 5.13 -11.91 1.26
N ILE A 28 5.37 -12.64 2.36
CA ILE A 28 5.57 -12.07 3.70
C ILE A 28 6.64 -10.96 3.76
N LEU A 29 7.59 -10.93 2.83
CA LEU A 29 8.60 -9.88 2.79
C LEU A 29 8.00 -8.49 2.54
N HIS A 30 6.82 -8.43 1.87
CA HIS A 30 6.10 -7.17 1.66
C HIS A 30 5.51 -6.63 2.95
N PRO A 31 4.63 -7.34 3.69
CA PRO A 31 4.11 -6.85 4.97
C PRO A 31 5.21 -6.52 5.99
N VAL A 32 6.31 -7.27 5.99
CA VAL A 32 7.47 -6.97 6.85
C VAL A 32 8.15 -5.66 6.42
N GLU A 33 8.34 -5.42 5.13
CA GLU A 33 8.87 -4.14 4.62
C GLU A 33 7.92 -2.99 4.97
N VAL A 34 6.61 -3.16 4.82
CA VAL A 34 5.59 -2.16 5.20
C VAL A 34 5.71 -1.81 6.67
N ALA A 35 5.71 -2.81 7.56
CA ALA A 35 5.86 -2.57 9.00
C ALA A 35 7.20 -1.90 9.34
N SER A 36 8.29 -2.26 8.65
CA SER A 36 9.61 -1.61 8.82
C SER A 36 9.58 -0.14 8.40
N ILE A 37 8.92 0.21 7.30
CA ILE A 37 8.74 1.59 6.86
C ILE A 37 7.91 2.36 7.90
N VAL A 38 6.76 1.81 8.32
CA VAL A 38 5.89 2.43 9.33
C VAL A 38 6.64 2.66 10.64
N GLY A 39 7.50 1.72 11.04
CA GLY A 39 8.36 1.84 12.23
C GLY A 39 9.38 2.98 12.17
N THR A 40 9.63 3.59 11.01
CA THR A 40 10.41 4.82 10.91
C THR A 40 9.61 6.09 11.26
N MET A 41 8.28 5.97 11.35
CA MET A 41 7.36 7.08 11.57
C MET A 41 6.66 7.02 12.93
N THR A 42 6.55 5.84 13.53
CA THR A 42 5.87 5.64 14.83
C THR A 42 6.40 4.43 15.57
N ASP A 43 6.31 4.44 16.90
CA ASP A 43 6.55 3.31 17.81
C ASP A 43 5.25 2.69 18.34
N ASP A 44 4.09 3.14 17.86
CA ASP A 44 2.78 2.62 18.22
C ASP A 44 2.62 1.17 17.72
N LYS A 45 2.64 0.23 18.67
CA LYS A 45 2.62 -1.20 18.37
C LYS A 45 1.33 -1.70 17.71
N GLU A 46 0.20 -1.00 17.90
CA GLU A 46 -1.04 -1.36 17.21
C GLU A 46 -0.99 -0.93 15.74
N ILE A 47 -0.39 0.21 15.42
CA ILE A 47 -0.17 0.62 14.02
C ILE A 47 0.83 -0.33 13.36
N LEU A 48 1.92 -0.69 14.02
CA LEU A 48 2.89 -1.66 13.50
C LEU A 48 2.27 -3.04 13.28
N ALA A 49 1.43 -3.51 14.22
CA ALA A 49 0.69 -4.76 14.07
C ALA A 49 -0.29 -4.71 12.89
N ALA A 50 -1.03 -3.60 12.74
CA ALA A 50 -1.93 -3.43 11.60
C ALA A 50 -1.15 -3.37 10.27
N ALA A 51 0.01 -2.73 10.24
CA ALA A 51 0.87 -2.64 9.05
C ALA A 51 1.36 -4.02 8.59
N VAL A 52 1.71 -4.94 9.50
CA VAL A 52 2.12 -6.30 9.11
C VAL A 52 0.93 -7.18 8.75
N LEU A 53 -0.28 -6.82 9.17
CA LEU A 53 -1.53 -7.57 8.91
C LEU A 53 -2.34 -7.03 7.72
N HIS A 54 -1.94 -5.91 7.11
CA HIS A 54 -2.79 -5.12 6.19
C HIS A 54 -3.40 -5.94 5.05
N ASP A 55 -2.63 -6.86 4.46
CA ASP A 55 -3.06 -7.69 3.34
C ASP A 55 -3.70 -9.04 3.76
N THR A 56 -3.69 -9.39 5.07
CA THR A 56 -4.17 -10.71 5.50
C THR A 56 -5.66 -10.93 5.18
N VAL A 57 -6.49 -9.91 5.38
CA VAL A 57 -7.93 -10.00 5.10
C VAL A 57 -8.22 -10.00 3.60
N GLU A 58 -7.41 -9.30 2.81
CA GLU A 58 -7.60 -9.19 1.37
C GLU A 58 -7.11 -10.43 0.62
N ASP A 59 -5.99 -11.01 1.04
CA ASP A 59 -5.25 -12.01 0.27
C ASP A 59 -5.24 -13.42 0.91
N THR A 60 -5.96 -13.62 2.02
CA THR A 60 -6.10 -14.92 2.68
C THR A 60 -7.54 -15.20 3.10
N ASP A 61 -7.77 -16.28 3.82
CA ASP A 61 -9.06 -16.64 4.44
C ASP A 61 -9.36 -15.91 5.75
N THR A 62 -8.49 -14.98 6.16
CA THR A 62 -8.62 -14.21 7.41
C THR A 62 -9.79 -13.24 7.34
N THR A 63 -10.57 -13.17 8.41
CA THR A 63 -11.67 -12.22 8.53
C THR A 63 -11.32 -11.03 9.43
N LEU A 64 -11.99 -9.89 9.27
CA LEU A 64 -11.86 -8.75 10.18
C LEU A 64 -12.24 -9.09 11.62
N GLU A 65 -13.16 -10.04 11.81
CA GLU A 65 -13.53 -10.49 13.16
C GLU A 65 -12.39 -11.31 13.78
N GLU A 66 -11.73 -12.19 13.03
CA GLU A 66 -10.54 -12.92 13.49
C GLU A 66 -9.40 -11.95 13.88
N ILE A 67 -9.18 -10.88 13.09
CA ILE A 67 -8.22 -9.82 13.47
C ILE A 67 -8.64 -9.13 14.76
N ARG A 68 -9.93 -8.81 14.91
CA ARG A 68 -10.46 -8.15 16.10
C ARG A 68 -10.32 -8.99 17.37
N GLU A 69 -10.61 -10.27 17.28
CA GLU A 69 -10.49 -11.21 18.41
C GLU A 69 -9.03 -11.39 18.86
N ASN A 70 -8.10 -11.44 17.89
CA ASN A 70 -6.69 -11.68 18.16
C ASN A 70 -5.91 -10.44 18.56
N PHE A 71 -6.23 -9.27 17.98
CA PHE A 71 -5.41 -8.04 18.03
C PHE A 71 -6.18 -6.82 18.54
N GLY A 72 -7.48 -6.94 18.78
CA GLY A 72 -8.31 -5.87 19.29
C GLY A 72 -8.94 -4.98 18.21
N ARG A 73 -9.87 -4.12 18.68
CA ARG A 73 -10.71 -3.31 17.79
C ARG A 73 -9.92 -2.34 16.94
N ARG A 74 -8.89 -1.67 17.51
CA ARG A 74 -8.13 -0.64 16.80
C ARG A 74 -7.35 -1.23 15.63
N VAL A 75 -6.67 -2.36 15.84
CA VAL A 75 -5.94 -3.06 14.77
C VAL A 75 -6.90 -3.50 13.66
N SER A 76 -8.05 -4.09 14.00
CA SER A 76 -9.05 -4.51 13.01
C SER A 76 -9.59 -3.32 12.18
N LEU A 77 -9.83 -2.16 12.81
CA LEU A 77 -10.27 -0.96 12.10
C LEU A 77 -9.18 -0.42 11.15
N LEU A 78 -7.93 -0.43 11.57
CA LEU A 78 -6.81 -0.01 10.73
C LEU A 78 -6.68 -0.93 9.50
N VAL A 79 -6.66 -2.26 9.70
CA VAL A 79 -6.61 -3.24 8.60
C VAL A 79 -7.80 -3.06 7.64
N MET A 80 -8.99 -2.83 8.16
CA MET A 80 -10.19 -2.61 7.35
C MET A 80 -10.02 -1.45 6.35
N THR A 81 -9.26 -0.40 6.70
CA THR A 81 -9.07 0.75 5.81
C THR A 81 -8.25 0.43 4.57
N GLU A 82 -7.44 -0.62 4.59
CA GLU A 82 -6.64 -1.09 3.44
C GLU A 82 -7.29 -2.25 2.68
N THR A 83 -8.33 -2.87 3.25
CA THR A 83 -9.03 -3.98 2.61
C THR A 83 -9.96 -3.47 1.51
N GLU A 84 -9.60 -3.72 0.25
CA GLU A 84 -10.43 -3.36 -0.91
C GLU A 84 -11.58 -4.37 -1.12
N ASN A 85 -12.74 -3.89 -1.52
CA ASN A 85 -13.81 -4.76 -2.04
C ASN A 85 -13.46 -5.18 -3.47
N LYS A 86 -12.93 -6.41 -3.63
CA LYS A 86 -12.46 -6.93 -4.92
C LYS A 86 -13.58 -7.09 -5.96
N ARG A 87 -14.85 -7.10 -5.56
CA ARG A 87 -15.99 -7.31 -6.48
C ARG A 87 -15.76 -8.53 -7.38
N GLU A 88 -15.58 -9.70 -6.75
CA GLU A 88 -15.19 -10.96 -7.42
C GLU A 88 -16.19 -11.43 -8.50
N ASP A 89 -17.39 -10.86 -8.51
CA ASP A 89 -18.41 -11.05 -9.53
C ASP A 89 -18.11 -10.35 -10.88
N ARG A 90 -17.07 -9.51 -10.93
CA ARG A 90 -16.66 -8.71 -12.10
C ARG A 90 -15.18 -8.85 -12.41
N PRO A 91 -14.79 -8.69 -13.70
CA PRO A 91 -13.38 -8.67 -14.09
C PRO A 91 -12.60 -7.56 -13.33
N GLU A 92 -11.44 -7.92 -12.82
CA GLU A 92 -10.61 -7.04 -11.97
C GLU A 92 -10.23 -5.73 -12.67
N ALA A 93 -10.01 -5.77 -13.99
CA ALA A 93 -9.70 -4.59 -14.80
C ALA A 93 -10.86 -3.59 -14.87
N GLU A 94 -12.12 -4.06 -14.83
CA GLU A 94 -13.31 -3.22 -14.88
C GLU A 94 -13.60 -2.54 -13.53
N THR A 95 -13.14 -3.12 -12.44
CA THR A 95 -13.37 -2.62 -11.08
C THR A 95 -12.21 -1.79 -10.54
N TRP A 96 -11.08 -1.77 -11.26
CA TRP A 96 -9.84 -1.14 -10.79
C TRP A 96 -10.04 0.35 -10.44
N GLU A 97 -10.63 1.12 -11.34
CA GLU A 97 -10.82 2.57 -11.15
C GLU A 97 -11.73 2.86 -9.94
N ILE A 98 -12.86 2.15 -9.85
CA ILE A 98 -13.80 2.30 -8.73
C ILE A 98 -13.12 1.99 -7.39
N ARG A 99 -12.34 0.90 -7.31
CA ARG A 99 -11.61 0.54 -6.09
C ARG A 99 -10.58 1.60 -5.70
N LYS A 100 -9.87 2.17 -6.69
CA LYS A 100 -8.87 3.22 -6.43
C LYS A 100 -9.50 4.54 -6.02
N GLU A 101 -10.66 4.90 -6.56
CA GLU A 101 -11.45 6.06 -6.12
C GLU A 101 -11.94 5.87 -4.67
N GLU A 102 -12.46 4.69 -4.31
CA GLU A 102 -12.86 4.38 -2.94
C GLU A 102 -11.70 4.52 -1.95
N THR A 103 -10.51 4.03 -2.31
CA THR A 103 -9.29 4.23 -1.53
C THR A 103 -8.97 5.71 -1.32
N LEU A 104 -9.01 6.51 -2.38
CA LEU A 104 -8.73 7.94 -2.30
C LEU A 104 -9.72 8.65 -1.38
N ILE A 105 -11.02 8.31 -1.46
CA ILE A 105 -12.05 8.84 -0.58
C ILE A 105 -11.74 8.54 0.89
N ILE A 106 -11.32 7.31 1.21
CA ILE A 106 -10.92 6.94 2.59
C ILE A 106 -9.75 7.82 3.06
N LEU A 107 -8.71 7.96 2.23
CA LEU A 107 -7.52 8.73 2.58
C LEU A 107 -7.76 10.24 2.70
N GLU A 108 -8.63 10.81 1.87
CA GLU A 108 -9.00 12.22 1.92
C GLU A 108 -9.80 12.57 3.18
N HIS A 109 -10.66 11.65 3.65
CA HIS A 109 -11.56 11.91 4.77
C HIS A 109 -11.03 11.43 6.13
N THR A 110 -10.05 10.53 6.14
CA THR A 110 -9.49 10.04 7.41
C THR A 110 -8.72 11.14 8.14
N LYS A 111 -8.95 11.21 9.46
CA LYS A 111 -8.16 12.03 10.38
C LYS A 111 -7.17 11.20 11.20
N ASP A 112 -7.19 9.88 11.05
CA ASP A 112 -6.29 8.99 11.75
C ASP A 112 -4.95 8.95 11.03
N ILE A 113 -3.93 9.51 11.66
CA ILE A 113 -2.57 9.54 11.12
C ILE A 113 -2.00 8.13 10.98
N GLY A 114 -2.41 7.17 11.81
CA GLY A 114 -2.01 5.78 11.71
C GLY A 114 -2.44 5.14 10.39
N VAL A 115 -3.66 5.44 9.93
CA VAL A 115 -4.14 5.02 8.60
C VAL A 115 -3.20 5.57 7.52
N LYS A 116 -2.88 6.87 7.56
CA LYS A 116 -2.00 7.49 6.56
C LYS A 116 -0.59 6.91 6.58
N MET A 117 -0.05 6.59 7.77
CA MET A 117 1.27 5.94 7.90
C MET A 117 1.28 4.53 7.31
N MET A 118 0.23 3.74 7.51
CA MET A 118 0.10 2.41 6.92
C MET A 118 0.05 2.49 5.39
N TRP A 119 -0.83 3.33 4.85
CA TRP A 119 -0.93 3.55 3.41
C TRP A 119 0.39 4.03 2.79
N LEU A 120 1.12 4.92 3.47
CA LEU A 120 2.45 5.32 3.01
C LEU A 120 3.41 4.14 3.00
N GLY A 121 3.40 3.31 4.04
CA GLY A 121 4.24 2.11 4.13
C GLY A 121 4.01 1.15 2.97
N ASP A 122 2.74 0.80 2.71
CA ASP A 122 2.36 -0.08 1.60
C ASP A 122 2.74 0.53 0.24
N LYS A 123 2.35 1.76 -0.01
CA LYS A 123 2.59 2.39 -1.31
C LYS A 123 4.08 2.66 -1.55
N LEU A 124 4.87 2.95 -0.53
CA LEU A 124 6.32 3.05 -0.67
C LEU A 124 6.96 1.69 -0.99
N SER A 125 6.57 0.61 -0.31
CA SER A 125 7.05 -0.75 -0.62
C SER A 125 6.70 -1.14 -2.07
N ASN A 126 5.49 -0.81 -2.52
CA ASN A 126 5.06 -1.04 -3.90
C ASN A 126 5.89 -0.20 -4.89
N MET A 127 6.12 1.09 -4.62
CA MET A 127 6.95 1.95 -5.47
C MET A 127 8.41 1.53 -5.53
N ARG A 128 8.98 1.03 -4.45
CA ARG A 128 10.31 0.41 -4.44
C ARG A 128 10.37 -0.80 -5.38
N SER A 129 9.31 -1.62 -5.38
CA SER A 129 9.21 -2.77 -6.28
C SER A 129 9.06 -2.32 -7.74
N PHE A 130 8.22 -1.32 -8.01
CA PHE A 130 8.06 -0.74 -9.36
C PHE A 130 9.37 -0.13 -9.86
N ALA A 131 10.06 0.65 -9.05
CA ALA A 131 11.32 1.26 -9.44
C ALA A 131 12.42 0.21 -9.72
N ARG A 132 12.48 -0.89 -8.94
CA ARG A 132 13.40 -2.00 -9.20
C ARG A 132 13.12 -2.66 -10.55
N GLU A 133 11.84 -2.92 -10.85
CA GLU A 133 11.46 -3.58 -12.10
C GLU A 133 11.58 -2.62 -13.30
N TYR A 134 11.21 -1.36 -13.14
CA TYR A 134 11.35 -0.34 -14.18
C TYR A 134 12.81 -0.14 -14.63
N ARG A 135 13.77 -0.20 -13.68
CA ARG A 135 15.21 -0.18 -14.00
C ARG A 135 15.65 -1.35 -14.87
N LYS A 136 15.01 -2.52 -14.74
CA LYS A 136 15.35 -3.73 -15.49
C LYS A 136 14.67 -3.80 -16.85
N SER A 137 13.40 -3.47 -16.90
CA SER A 137 12.52 -3.77 -18.03
C SER A 137 11.90 -2.54 -18.69
N GLY A 138 12.09 -1.32 -18.12
CA GLY A 138 11.44 -0.11 -18.62
C GLY A 138 9.92 -0.28 -18.68
N ASP A 139 9.33 0.17 -19.78
CA ASP A 139 7.87 0.12 -19.97
C ASP A 139 7.27 -1.28 -20.09
N ALA A 140 8.10 -2.32 -20.26
CA ALA A 140 7.61 -3.70 -20.22
C ALA A 140 7.03 -4.08 -18.85
N LEU A 141 7.38 -3.35 -17.79
CA LEU A 141 6.76 -3.46 -16.47
C LEU A 141 5.23 -3.45 -16.54
N TRP A 142 4.66 -2.53 -17.32
CA TRP A 142 3.21 -2.28 -17.36
C TRP A 142 2.41 -3.49 -17.83
N GLN A 143 3.02 -4.36 -18.65
CA GLN A 143 2.36 -5.57 -19.16
C GLN A 143 2.12 -6.62 -18.06
N ASN A 144 2.86 -6.55 -16.96
CA ASN A 144 2.77 -7.48 -15.82
C ASN A 144 1.73 -7.05 -14.76
N LEU A 145 1.10 -5.88 -14.93
CA LEU A 145 0.12 -5.34 -14.00
C LEU A 145 -1.32 -5.58 -14.50
N ASN A 146 -2.27 -5.62 -13.58
CA ASN A 146 -3.69 -5.73 -13.91
C ASN A 146 -4.18 -4.45 -14.64
N GLN A 147 -3.79 -3.26 -14.17
CA GLN A 147 -3.93 -2.03 -14.92
C GLN A 147 -2.64 -1.77 -15.71
N LYS A 148 -2.73 -1.92 -17.02
CA LYS A 148 -1.58 -1.82 -17.94
C LYS A 148 -1.31 -0.41 -18.45
N ASP A 149 -2.25 0.51 -18.25
CA ASP A 149 -2.09 1.91 -18.64
C ASP A 149 -1.23 2.65 -17.60
N PRO A 150 0.00 3.07 -17.97
CA PRO A 150 0.89 3.77 -17.06
C PRO A 150 0.35 5.14 -16.63
N ALA A 151 -0.46 5.81 -17.45
CA ALA A 151 -1.04 7.09 -17.09
C ALA A 151 -2.08 6.94 -15.96
N ARG A 152 -2.88 5.86 -15.96
CA ARG A 152 -3.80 5.53 -14.86
C ARG A 152 -3.06 5.16 -13.58
N GLN A 153 -1.96 4.42 -13.69
CA GLN A 153 -1.09 4.14 -12.54
C GLN A 153 -0.48 5.43 -11.99
N ALA A 154 0.06 6.30 -12.86
CA ALA A 154 0.61 7.60 -12.48
C ALA A 154 -0.42 8.46 -11.74
N TRP A 155 -1.64 8.56 -12.28
CA TRP A 155 -2.76 9.25 -11.65
C TRP A 155 -2.98 8.75 -10.22
N TYR A 156 -3.13 7.45 -10.04
CA TYR A 156 -3.40 6.88 -8.72
C TYR A 156 -2.29 7.15 -7.70
N TYR A 157 -1.03 6.86 -8.05
CA TYR A 157 0.10 7.06 -7.13
C TYR A 157 0.36 8.54 -6.82
N THR A 158 0.09 9.44 -7.78
CA THR A 158 0.16 10.89 -7.55
C THR A 158 -0.95 11.37 -6.60
N LYS A 159 -2.19 10.91 -6.77
CA LYS A 159 -3.30 11.22 -5.85
C LYS A 159 -3.00 10.73 -4.43
N ILE A 160 -2.46 9.52 -4.27
CA ILE A 160 -2.00 9.02 -2.96
C ILE A 160 -0.97 9.98 -2.34
N ALA A 161 0.04 10.44 -3.11
CA ALA A 161 1.02 11.40 -2.59
C ALA A 161 0.34 12.66 -2.03
N ASN A 162 -0.67 13.19 -2.73
CA ASN A 162 -1.41 14.36 -2.29
C ASN A 162 -2.20 14.10 -1.00
N CYS A 163 -2.91 12.98 -0.90
CA CYS A 163 -3.66 12.59 0.30
C CYS A 163 -2.75 12.39 1.52
N LEU A 164 -1.51 11.96 1.30
CA LEU A 164 -0.51 11.69 2.35
C LEU A 164 0.42 12.87 2.65
N SER A 165 0.16 14.06 2.11
CA SER A 165 1.03 15.25 2.23
C SER A 165 1.25 15.74 3.67
N GLU A 166 0.39 15.37 4.61
CA GLU A 166 0.61 15.60 6.05
C GLU A 166 1.87 14.88 6.58
N LEU A 167 2.32 13.82 5.91
CA LEU A 167 3.51 13.05 6.25
C LEU A 167 4.81 13.57 5.62
N LYS A 168 4.80 14.75 4.99
CA LYS A 168 5.92 15.30 4.20
C LYS A 168 7.24 15.46 4.99
N GLU A 169 7.17 15.56 6.31
CA GLU A 169 8.36 15.68 7.16
C GLU A 169 9.08 14.34 7.36
N TYR A 170 8.45 13.21 7.04
CA TYR A 170 9.08 11.90 7.13
C TYR A 170 9.87 11.55 5.88
N ASP A 171 11.03 10.92 6.06
CA ASP A 171 11.87 10.44 4.95
C ASP A 171 11.13 9.45 4.05
N ALA A 172 10.27 8.60 4.63
CA ALA A 172 9.43 7.67 3.89
C ALA A 172 8.55 8.37 2.84
N TYR A 173 7.96 9.53 3.18
CA TYR A 173 7.17 10.30 2.22
C TYR A 173 8.04 10.91 1.12
N ARG A 174 9.20 11.47 1.48
CA ARG A 174 10.14 12.05 0.50
C ARG A 174 10.65 11.01 -0.48
N GLU A 175 10.97 9.80 0.02
CA GLU A 175 11.34 8.67 -0.82
C GLU A 175 10.20 8.26 -1.75
N TYR A 176 8.97 8.13 -1.20
CA TYR A 176 7.78 7.79 -1.98
C TYR A 176 7.58 8.74 -3.17
N VAL A 177 7.55 10.05 -2.90
CA VAL A 177 7.40 11.08 -3.94
C VAL A 177 8.52 11.02 -4.98
N SER A 178 9.77 10.79 -4.54
CA SER A 178 10.91 10.65 -5.44
C SER A 178 10.75 9.44 -6.38
N LEU A 179 10.29 8.30 -5.86
CA LEU A 179 10.07 7.10 -6.66
C LEU A 179 8.88 7.24 -7.61
N VAL A 180 7.80 7.91 -7.18
CA VAL A 180 6.65 8.23 -8.06
C VAL A 180 7.13 9.08 -9.24
N LYS A 181 7.89 10.14 -8.98
CA LYS A 181 8.49 10.97 -10.04
C LYS A 181 9.35 10.14 -10.99
N TYR A 182 10.25 9.34 -10.45
CA TYR A 182 11.18 8.54 -11.25
C TYR A 182 10.46 7.54 -12.17
N VAL A 183 9.45 6.83 -11.65
CA VAL A 183 8.75 5.78 -12.40
C VAL A 183 7.75 6.34 -13.41
N PHE A 184 7.12 7.47 -13.09
CA PHE A 184 6.03 8.03 -13.86
C PHE A 184 6.35 9.36 -14.56
N GLU A 185 7.62 9.78 -14.61
CA GLU A 185 8.04 11.08 -15.19
C GLU A 185 7.46 11.32 -16.60
N ASN A 186 7.40 10.28 -17.43
CA ASN A 186 6.91 10.35 -18.80
C ASN A 186 5.38 10.29 -18.94
N TYR A 187 4.65 10.06 -17.83
CA TYR A 187 3.20 9.79 -17.83
C TYR A 187 2.40 10.80 -17.03
N VAL A 188 3.07 11.65 -16.25
CA VAL A 188 2.47 12.80 -15.55
C VAL A 188 2.45 13.97 -16.50
N GLY A 189 1.39 14.11 -17.29
CA GLY A 189 1.25 15.17 -18.29
C GLY A 189 -0.11 15.85 -18.24
N GLY A 190 -0.12 17.10 -17.76
CA GLY A 190 -1.15 18.10 -18.03
C GLY A 190 -2.28 18.22 -17.00
N SER A 191 -2.36 19.41 -16.41
CA SER A 191 -3.38 19.93 -15.47
C SER A 191 -3.31 19.47 -14.02
N ASP A 192 -3.71 20.35 -13.13
CA ASP A 192 -4.01 20.29 -11.68
C ASP A 192 -3.31 19.28 -10.72
N ASP A 193 -2.76 18.16 -11.20
CA ASP A 193 -2.08 17.13 -10.38
C ASP A 193 -0.60 17.43 -10.12
N GLU A 194 -0.04 18.49 -10.73
CA GLU A 194 1.39 18.83 -10.66
C GLU A 194 1.82 19.55 -9.37
N ILE A 195 0.91 19.93 -8.48
CA ILE A 195 1.19 20.93 -7.43
C ILE A 195 2.24 20.48 -6.42
N TYR A 196 2.39 19.17 -6.15
CA TYR A 196 3.35 18.67 -5.17
C TYR A 196 4.60 18.01 -5.74
N LEU A 197 4.63 17.74 -7.05
CA LEU A 197 5.78 17.13 -7.70
C LEU A 197 6.80 18.16 -8.26
N ARG A 198 6.49 19.46 -8.25
CA ARG A 198 7.30 20.54 -8.87
C ARG A 198 8.19 21.34 -7.93
N LYS A 199 8.42 20.94 -6.69
CA LYS A 199 9.37 21.67 -5.81
C LYS A 199 10.41 20.76 -5.21
#